data_04927440492164d367da64ed89a6d1f5
#
_entry.id   04927440492164d367da64ed89a6d1f5
#
_cell.length_a   1.000
_cell.length_b   1.000
_cell.length_c   1.000
_cell.angle_alpha   90.00
_cell.angle_beta   90.00
_cell.angle_gamma   90.00
#
_symmetry.space_group_name_H-M   'P 1'
#
loop_
_entity.id
_entity.type
_entity.pdbx_description
1 polymer ?
#
loop_
_entity_poly.entity_id
_entity_poly.type
_entity_poly.pdbx_seq_one_letter_code
_entity_poly.pdbx_strand_id
1 'polypeptide(L)'
;MIFLDRPYVSDFFLNYLCESGRAVLRTPFTEELSGTCPSERPLNLVDDPDAEKLCRSGERLYSNSENALDWILRRLGNLPQADAIRIMKDKAALRRLLSELDPDFFFQEIPAAELSSTDISSWPRPFVLKPAVGFFSVGVHTIQSDEDWKKALEAVARDAKQSGFPESVVNQTRFLVEQYIRGEEYAVDLYFDEQGEPVILNIFQHRFSSFSDVSDRLYITGEKIIRANLPRFTAWFRKVNARIGARNFPAHVELRVEGDHILPIEFNPLRFAGLCTTDMAAFAFGLNTVDTYLNGKKPDFDTLLAGRKGKTYSMILLDKPKNLPPDARLDTEKLLAAFQHVLEARFINIPELPLFGFLFTETDEDHKDELDRILKSDLTEFLF
;
A
#
# COMPACT_ATOMS: atom_id res chain seq x y z
N MET A 1 0.61 -11.64 16.39
CA MET A 1 1.72 -12.34 15.69
C MET A 1 2.17 -11.49 14.52
N ILE A 2 3.46 -11.21 14.40
CA ILE A 2 4.03 -10.30 13.40
C ILE A 2 4.88 -11.09 12.40
N PHE A 3 4.76 -10.72 11.12
CA PHE A 3 5.51 -11.27 10.01
C PHE A 3 6.29 -10.14 9.36
N LEU A 4 7.63 -10.19 9.42
CA LEU A 4 8.49 -9.20 8.79
C LEU A 4 9.23 -9.81 7.61
N ASP A 5 9.31 -9.06 6.52
CA ASP A 5 10.07 -9.43 5.34
C ASP A 5 10.63 -8.18 4.63
N ARG A 6 11.57 -8.44 3.73
CA ARG A 6 12.19 -7.43 2.86
C ARG A 6 11.14 -6.71 1.99
N PRO A 7 11.42 -5.52 1.44
CA PRO A 7 12.75 -4.91 1.43
C PRO A 7 13.06 -3.99 2.62
N TYR A 8 12.05 -3.50 3.38
CA TYR A 8 12.26 -2.45 4.36
C TYR A 8 11.35 -2.59 5.59
N VAL A 9 11.93 -2.41 6.77
CA VAL A 9 11.24 -2.21 8.05
C VAL A 9 11.77 -0.92 8.65
N SER A 10 10.89 0.01 9.00
CA SER A 10 11.30 1.28 9.59
C SER A 10 11.81 1.11 11.03
N ASP A 11 12.77 1.96 11.42
CA ASP A 11 13.27 2.00 12.81
C ASP A 11 12.14 2.31 13.80
N PHE A 12 11.16 3.12 13.41
CA PHE A 12 9.97 3.39 14.21
C PHE A 12 9.18 2.11 14.51
N PHE A 13 8.92 1.29 13.49
CA PHE A 13 8.20 0.04 13.67
C PHE A 13 9.06 -1.02 14.39
N LEU A 14 10.34 -1.12 14.06
CA LEU A 14 11.27 -2.02 14.71
C LEU A 14 11.38 -1.72 16.21
N ASN A 15 11.54 -0.44 16.57
CA ASN A 15 11.59 -0.02 17.97
C ASN A 15 10.32 -0.38 18.73
N TYR A 16 9.15 -0.12 18.13
CA TYR A 16 7.87 -0.54 18.70
C TYR A 16 7.81 -2.05 18.99
N LEU A 17 8.29 -2.89 18.08
CA LEU A 17 8.30 -4.34 18.27
C LEU A 17 9.26 -4.78 19.39
N CYS A 18 10.45 -4.19 19.45
CA CYS A 18 11.44 -4.47 20.50
C CYS A 18 10.91 -4.07 21.88
N GLU A 19 10.23 -2.92 21.99
CA GLU A 19 9.67 -2.43 23.25
C GLU A 19 8.41 -3.21 23.69
N SER A 20 7.51 -3.50 22.75
CA SER A 20 6.25 -4.18 23.05
C SER A 20 6.40 -5.68 23.32
N GLY A 21 7.51 -6.29 22.89
CA GLY A 21 7.74 -7.72 23.04
C GLY A 21 6.76 -8.61 22.25
N ARG A 22 6.11 -8.06 21.21
CA ARG A 22 5.21 -8.82 20.32
C ARG A 22 5.96 -9.95 19.64
N ALA A 23 5.32 -11.11 19.54
CA ALA A 23 5.91 -12.26 18.87
C ALA A 23 6.11 -11.99 17.37
N VAL A 24 7.33 -12.22 16.89
CA VAL A 24 7.75 -12.05 15.49
C VAL A 24 8.21 -13.40 14.95
N LEU A 25 7.78 -13.77 13.74
CA LEU A 25 8.24 -15.01 13.11
C LEU A 25 9.75 -14.99 12.91
N ARG A 26 10.43 -16.04 13.38
CA ARG A 26 11.87 -16.23 13.17
C ARG A 26 12.14 -16.56 11.70
N THR A 27 12.94 -15.75 11.06
CA THR A 27 13.47 -15.95 9.70
C THR A 27 14.92 -15.42 9.70
N PRO A 28 15.76 -15.75 8.70
CA PRO A 28 17.07 -15.14 8.57
C PRO A 28 17.03 -13.60 8.56
N PHE A 29 16.01 -13.02 7.94
CA PHE A 29 15.83 -11.57 7.91
C PHE A 29 15.49 -10.98 9.28
N THR A 30 14.60 -11.62 10.06
CA THR A 30 14.25 -11.13 11.40
C THR A 30 15.35 -11.35 12.43
N GLU A 31 16.22 -12.34 12.24
CA GLU A 31 17.43 -12.51 13.04
C GLU A 31 18.43 -11.38 12.77
N GLU A 32 18.63 -11.01 11.49
CA GLU A 32 19.43 -9.85 11.10
C GLU A 32 18.89 -8.55 11.73
N LEU A 33 17.58 -8.29 11.59
CA LEU A 33 16.91 -7.13 12.18
C LEU A 33 17.03 -7.08 13.71
N SER A 34 16.94 -8.23 14.39
CA SER A 34 17.06 -8.29 15.84
C SER A 34 18.43 -7.80 16.35
N GLY A 35 19.47 -7.93 15.52
CA GLY A 35 20.79 -7.39 15.80
C GLY A 35 20.92 -5.87 15.61
N THR A 36 19.96 -5.24 14.95
CA THR A 36 19.93 -3.79 14.67
C THR A 36 18.86 -3.03 15.48
N CYS A 37 18.21 -3.69 16.44
CA CYS A 37 17.19 -3.06 17.27
C CYS A 37 17.68 -1.75 17.89
N PRO A 38 16.98 -0.63 17.75
CA PRO A 38 17.36 0.66 18.35
C PRO A 38 17.31 0.62 19.88
N SER A 39 16.48 -0.24 20.45
CA SER A 39 16.41 -0.49 21.90
C SER A 39 17.37 -1.60 22.31
N GLU A 40 17.75 -1.65 23.60
CA GLU A 40 18.57 -2.76 24.15
C GLU A 40 17.84 -4.12 24.18
N ARG A 41 16.54 -4.12 23.86
CA ARG A 41 15.72 -5.34 23.84
C ARG A 41 15.68 -5.92 22.43
N PRO A 42 16.07 -7.21 22.25
CA PRO A 42 15.94 -7.86 20.96
C PRO A 42 14.47 -8.13 20.60
N LEU A 43 14.20 -8.45 19.34
CA LEU A 43 12.90 -8.95 18.92
C LEU A 43 12.55 -10.25 19.66
N ASN A 44 11.26 -10.40 20.00
CA ASN A 44 10.73 -11.65 20.53
C ASN A 44 10.49 -12.64 19.38
N LEU A 45 11.54 -13.34 18.94
CA LEU A 45 11.50 -14.26 17.81
C LEU A 45 10.92 -15.60 18.23
N VAL A 46 9.91 -16.08 17.49
CA VAL A 46 9.26 -17.37 17.70
C VAL A 46 9.40 -18.24 16.47
N ASP A 47 9.61 -19.54 16.67
CA ASP A 47 9.75 -20.52 15.60
C ASP A 47 8.39 -20.91 15.00
N ASP A 48 8.40 -21.51 13.82
CA ASP A 48 7.20 -21.93 13.08
C ASP A 48 6.10 -22.62 13.91
N PRO A 49 6.41 -23.64 14.76
CA PRO A 49 5.36 -24.31 15.53
C PRO A 49 4.68 -23.40 16.57
N ASP A 50 5.45 -22.53 17.21
CA ASP A 50 4.90 -21.57 18.19
C ASP A 50 4.15 -20.45 17.49
N ALA A 51 4.64 -19.98 16.32
CA ALA A 51 3.93 -19.02 15.49
C ALA A 51 2.57 -19.57 15.02
N GLU A 52 2.51 -20.82 14.55
CA GLU A 52 1.25 -21.47 14.16
C GLU A 52 0.28 -21.57 15.36
N LYS A 53 0.77 -21.94 16.54
CA LYS A 53 -0.03 -22.03 17.76
C LYS A 53 -0.61 -20.67 18.14
N LEU A 54 0.19 -19.60 18.09
CA LEU A 54 -0.26 -18.23 18.36
C LEU A 54 -1.34 -17.79 17.36
N CYS A 55 -1.13 -18.03 16.07
CA CYS A 55 -2.11 -17.69 15.05
C CYS A 55 -3.44 -18.44 15.26
N ARG A 56 -3.38 -19.73 15.60
CA ARG A 56 -4.58 -20.56 15.84
C ARG A 56 -5.29 -20.23 17.18
N SER A 57 -4.59 -19.60 18.13
CA SER A 57 -5.21 -19.13 19.37
C SER A 57 -5.98 -17.81 19.23
N GLY A 58 -5.99 -17.20 18.04
CA GLY A 58 -6.72 -15.98 17.75
C GLY A 58 -5.89 -14.69 17.90
N GLU A 59 -4.56 -14.81 17.98
CA GLU A 59 -3.68 -13.63 17.91
C GLU A 59 -3.94 -12.82 16.65
N ARG A 60 -3.92 -11.49 16.75
CA ARG A 60 -4.01 -10.61 15.61
C ARG A 60 -2.76 -10.70 14.77
N LEU A 61 -2.94 -10.83 13.45
CA LEU A 61 -1.88 -11.01 12.48
C LEU A 61 -1.56 -9.67 11.80
N TYR A 62 -0.28 -9.35 11.67
CA TYR A 62 0.18 -8.19 10.92
C TYR A 62 1.46 -8.50 10.15
N SER A 63 1.57 -8.00 8.94
CA SER A 63 2.79 -8.06 8.13
C SER A 63 3.20 -6.67 7.65
N ASN A 64 4.50 -6.44 7.45
CA ASN A 64 4.98 -5.23 6.78
C ASN A 64 5.06 -5.40 5.26
N SER A 65 4.94 -6.63 4.77
CA SER A 65 5.16 -7.00 3.37
C SER A 65 4.20 -8.10 2.94
N GLU A 66 3.93 -8.18 1.65
CA GLU A 66 3.10 -9.25 1.08
C GLU A 66 3.84 -10.58 0.93
N ASN A 67 5.18 -10.58 0.97
CA ASN A 67 5.98 -11.80 0.87
C ASN A 67 5.65 -12.82 1.98
N ALA A 68 5.27 -12.33 3.16
CA ALA A 68 4.91 -13.19 4.29
C ALA A 68 3.56 -13.93 4.10
N LEU A 69 2.72 -13.49 3.16
CA LEU A 69 1.40 -14.12 2.92
C LEU A 69 1.51 -15.60 2.52
N ASP A 70 2.57 -15.97 1.81
CA ASP A 70 2.79 -17.35 1.38
C ASP A 70 2.96 -18.29 2.58
N TRP A 71 3.69 -17.89 3.63
CA TRP A 71 3.79 -18.66 4.87
C TRP A 71 2.42 -18.89 5.51
N ILE A 72 1.60 -17.83 5.58
CA ILE A 72 0.25 -17.89 6.17
C ILE A 72 -0.65 -18.80 5.35
N LEU A 73 -0.68 -18.64 4.02
CA LEU A 73 -1.53 -19.44 3.15
C LEU A 73 -1.17 -20.93 3.18
N ARG A 74 0.11 -21.27 3.27
CA ARG A 74 0.55 -22.68 3.34
C ARG A 74 0.25 -23.33 4.69
N ARG A 75 0.47 -22.64 5.80
CA ARG A 75 0.39 -23.23 7.14
C ARG A 75 -0.97 -23.02 7.82
N LEU A 76 -1.64 -21.92 7.50
CA LEU A 76 -2.88 -21.48 8.11
C LEU A 76 -4.03 -21.42 7.09
N GLY A 77 -3.90 -22.12 5.97
CA GLY A 77 -4.82 -22.04 4.83
C GLY A 77 -6.28 -22.43 5.13
N ASN A 78 -6.53 -23.02 6.28
CA ASN A 78 -7.87 -23.37 6.79
C ASN A 78 -8.45 -22.32 7.76
N LEU A 79 -7.74 -21.24 8.04
CA LEU A 79 -8.26 -20.17 8.89
C LEU A 79 -9.05 -19.16 8.05
N PRO A 80 -10.07 -18.49 8.64
CA PRO A 80 -10.85 -17.46 7.94
C PRO A 80 -10.00 -16.31 7.37
N GLN A 81 -8.88 -15.99 8.01
CA GLN A 81 -7.93 -14.99 7.52
C GLN A 81 -7.32 -15.37 6.16
N ALA A 82 -7.07 -16.65 5.93
CA ALA A 82 -6.55 -17.11 4.64
C ALA A 82 -7.57 -16.93 3.50
N ASP A 83 -8.85 -17.07 3.77
CA ASP A 83 -9.90 -16.84 2.77
C ASP A 83 -9.99 -15.33 2.44
N ALA A 84 -9.93 -14.46 3.45
CA ALA A 84 -9.87 -13.01 3.23
C ALA A 84 -8.63 -12.61 2.42
N ILE A 85 -7.45 -13.21 2.70
CA ILE A 85 -6.23 -12.98 1.90
C ILE A 85 -6.46 -13.37 0.44
N ARG A 86 -6.98 -14.56 0.17
CA ARG A 86 -7.21 -15.06 -1.20
C ARG A 86 -8.14 -14.12 -1.98
N ILE A 87 -9.24 -13.68 -1.35
CA ILE A 87 -10.20 -12.77 -1.97
C ILE A 87 -9.56 -11.41 -2.26
N MET A 88 -8.85 -10.83 -1.29
CA MET A 88 -8.27 -9.50 -1.43
C MET A 88 -7.10 -9.47 -2.42
N LYS A 89 -6.29 -10.56 -2.50
CA LYS A 89 -5.16 -10.65 -3.42
C LYS A 89 -5.56 -10.91 -4.87
N ASP A 90 -6.64 -11.59 -5.11
CA ASP A 90 -7.14 -11.85 -6.47
C ASP A 90 -8.08 -10.72 -6.90
N LYS A 91 -7.56 -9.77 -7.67
CA LYS A 91 -8.29 -8.58 -8.15
C LYS A 91 -9.55 -8.96 -8.95
N ALA A 92 -9.50 -10.06 -9.70
CA ALA A 92 -10.65 -10.54 -10.47
C ALA A 92 -11.72 -11.17 -9.56
N ALA A 93 -11.30 -11.97 -8.57
CA ALA A 93 -12.22 -12.52 -7.58
C ALA A 93 -12.88 -11.42 -6.74
N LEU A 94 -12.09 -10.45 -6.30
CA LEU A 94 -12.60 -9.29 -5.57
C LEU A 94 -13.59 -8.49 -6.41
N ARG A 95 -13.27 -8.21 -7.68
CA ARG A 95 -14.14 -7.47 -8.58
C ARG A 95 -15.48 -8.18 -8.79
N ARG A 96 -15.46 -9.51 -8.99
CA ARG A 96 -16.71 -10.32 -9.07
C ARG A 96 -17.51 -10.24 -7.77
N LEU A 97 -16.86 -10.35 -6.61
CA LEU A 97 -17.52 -10.28 -5.31
C LEU A 97 -18.20 -8.94 -5.07
N LEU A 98 -17.61 -7.86 -5.57
CA LEU A 98 -18.09 -6.49 -5.38
C LEU A 98 -18.97 -5.98 -6.53
N SER A 99 -19.21 -6.76 -7.59
CA SER A 99 -19.93 -6.32 -8.78
C SER A 99 -21.35 -5.81 -8.50
N GLU A 100 -22.03 -6.34 -7.48
CA GLU A 100 -23.35 -5.86 -7.07
C GLU A 100 -23.34 -4.43 -6.47
N LEU A 101 -22.17 -3.96 -5.98
CA LEU A 101 -22.04 -2.59 -5.45
C LEU A 101 -21.91 -1.58 -6.58
N ASP A 102 -21.52 -2.01 -7.77
CA ASP A 102 -21.26 -1.17 -8.94
C ASP A 102 -21.56 -1.96 -10.23
N PRO A 103 -22.86 -2.25 -10.50
CA PRO A 103 -23.27 -3.18 -11.56
C PRO A 103 -22.93 -2.70 -12.96
N ASP A 104 -22.76 -1.39 -13.16
CA ASP A 104 -22.42 -0.81 -14.45
C ASP A 104 -20.91 -0.73 -14.71
N PHE A 105 -20.09 -1.13 -13.74
CA PHE A 105 -18.63 -1.11 -13.88
C PHE A 105 -18.16 -2.24 -14.78
N PHE A 106 -17.58 -1.90 -15.94
CA PHE A 106 -17.06 -2.89 -16.87
C PHE A 106 -15.78 -3.55 -16.34
N PHE A 107 -15.78 -4.88 -16.30
CA PHE A 107 -14.58 -5.68 -16.11
C PHE A 107 -14.73 -7.05 -16.78
N GLN A 108 -13.58 -7.64 -17.13
CA GLN A 108 -13.52 -8.99 -17.69
C GLN A 108 -12.21 -9.67 -17.26
N GLU A 109 -12.31 -10.94 -16.86
CA GLU A 109 -11.14 -11.79 -16.62
C GLU A 109 -10.80 -12.56 -17.87
N ILE A 110 -9.53 -12.60 -18.27
CA ILE A 110 -9.04 -13.22 -19.50
C ILE A 110 -7.82 -14.07 -19.18
N PRO A 111 -7.80 -15.35 -19.60
CA PRO A 111 -6.59 -16.16 -19.57
C PRO A 111 -5.49 -15.54 -20.43
N ALA A 112 -4.24 -15.58 -19.99
CA ALA A 112 -3.11 -15.01 -20.74
C ALA A 112 -3.02 -15.55 -22.17
N ALA A 113 -3.35 -16.84 -22.37
CA ALA A 113 -3.33 -17.49 -23.68
C ALA A 113 -4.38 -16.94 -24.67
N GLU A 114 -5.44 -16.30 -24.18
CA GLU A 114 -6.54 -15.77 -24.99
C GLU A 114 -6.41 -14.28 -25.29
N LEU A 115 -5.48 -13.56 -24.61
CA LEU A 115 -5.33 -12.11 -24.76
C LEU A 115 -5.13 -11.68 -26.21
N SER A 116 -4.28 -12.38 -26.96
CA SER A 116 -3.95 -12.02 -28.37
C SER A 116 -5.10 -12.23 -29.35
N SER A 117 -6.07 -13.08 -29.02
CA SER A 117 -7.24 -13.38 -29.83
C SER A 117 -8.51 -12.64 -29.39
N THR A 118 -8.43 -11.88 -28.29
CA THR A 118 -9.58 -11.17 -27.73
C THR A 118 -9.94 -9.96 -28.57
N ASP A 119 -11.24 -9.86 -28.95
CA ASP A 119 -11.78 -8.66 -29.60
C ASP A 119 -12.09 -7.58 -28.56
N ILE A 120 -11.39 -6.47 -28.66
CA ILE A 120 -11.50 -5.32 -27.74
C ILE A 120 -12.31 -4.16 -28.33
N SER A 121 -12.90 -4.32 -29.51
CA SER A 121 -13.54 -3.24 -30.28
C SER A 121 -14.74 -2.61 -29.57
N SER A 122 -15.45 -3.39 -28.75
CA SER A 122 -16.65 -2.96 -28.00
C SER A 122 -16.35 -2.45 -26.59
N TRP A 123 -15.09 -2.49 -26.12
CA TRP A 123 -14.76 -2.13 -24.74
C TRP A 123 -14.71 -0.62 -24.51
N PRO A 124 -15.11 -0.16 -23.31
CA PRO A 124 -14.98 1.25 -22.96
C PRO A 124 -13.51 1.68 -22.96
N ARG A 125 -13.22 2.89 -23.44
CA ARG A 125 -11.85 3.45 -23.44
C ARG A 125 -11.79 4.75 -22.63
N PRO A 126 -10.70 4.97 -21.86
CA PRO A 126 -9.60 4.05 -21.64
C PRO A 126 -10.00 2.87 -20.74
N PHE A 127 -9.25 1.75 -20.85
CA PHE A 127 -9.35 0.63 -19.93
C PHE A 127 -7.95 0.20 -19.45
N VAL A 128 -7.90 -0.60 -18.39
CA VAL A 128 -6.66 -1.09 -17.78
C VAL A 128 -6.58 -2.61 -17.96
N LEU A 129 -5.42 -3.08 -18.43
CA LEU A 129 -5.03 -4.49 -18.41
C LEU A 129 -4.05 -4.68 -17.26
N LYS A 130 -4.29 -5.63 -16.35
CA LYS A 130 -3.41 -5.95 -15.22
C LYS A 130 -3.47 -7.42 -14.84
N PRO A 131 -2.40 -8.02 -14.27
CA PRO A 131 -2.47 -9.36 -13.70
C PRO A 131 -3.56 -9.47 -12.65
N ALA A 132 -4.29 -10.58 -12.62
CA ALA A 132 -5.32 -10.82 -11.59
C ALA A 132 -4.72 -10.88 -10.18
N VAL A 133 -3.49 -11.39 -10.05
CA VAL A 133 -2.68 -11.37 -8.83
C VAL A 133 -1.36 -10.68 -9.12
N GLY A 134 -1.03 -9.61 -8.39
CA GLY A 134 0.18 -8.81 -8.59
C GLY A 134 0.27 -7.65 -7.60
N PHE A 135 1.37 -6.91 -7.62
CA PHE A 135 1.66 -5.76 -6.75
C PHE A 135 2.60 -4.77 -7.45
N PHE A 136 2.78 -3.56 -6.90
CA PHE A 136 3.68 -2.50 -7.39
C PHE A 136 3.48 -2.15 -8.87
N SER A 137 2.25 -2.11 -9.35
CA SER A 137 1.93 -1.80 -10.76
C SER A 137 2.64 -2.67 -11.80
N VAL A 138 3.25 -3.80 -11.41
CA VAL A 138 3.92 -4.72 -12.34
C VAL A 138 2.91 -5.31 -13.31
N GLY A 139 3.14 -5.11 -14.62
CA GLY A 139 2.28 -5.59 -15.68
C GLY A 139 0.94 -4.84 -15.81
N VAL A 140 0.84 -3.62 -15.26
CA VAL A 140 -0.35 -2.75 -15.42
C VAL A 140 -0.19 -1.87 -16.65
N HIS A 141 -1.17 -1.91 -17.56
CA HIS A 141 -1.17 -1.16 -18.81
C HIS A 141 -2.48 -0.40 -18.98
N THR A 142 -2.41 0.91 -19.20
CA THR A 142 -3.56 1.73 -19.59
C THR A 142 -3.69 1.75 -21.10
N ILE A 143 -4.85 1.35 -21.61
CA ILE A 143 -5.11 1.18 -23.05
C ILE A 143 -6.08 2.29 -23.50
N GLN A 144 -5.57 3.18 -24.33
CA GLN A 144 -6.34 4.28 -24.96
C GLN A 144 -6.59 3.98 -26.44
N SER A 145 -5.68 3.22 -27.08
CA SER A 145 -5.69 2.91 -28.51
C SER A 145 -5.39 1.45 -28.78
N ASP A 146 -5.61 0.98 -30.02
CA ASP A 146 -5.22 -0.36 -30.46
C ASP A 146 -3.69 -0.54 -30.45
N GLU A 147 -2.96 0.54 -30.64
CA GLU A 147 -1.50 0.52 -30.56
C GLU A 147 -1.03 0.26 -29.11
N ASP A 148 -1.69 0.85 -28.11
CA ASP A 148 -1.39 0.58 -26.71
C ASP A 148 -1.68 -0.88 -26.35
N TRP A 149 -2.77 -1.43 -26.91
CA TRP A 149 -3.10 -2.86 -26.73
C TRP A 149 -1.99 -3.76 -27.27
N LYS A 150 -1.50 -3.51 -28.49
CA LYS A 150 -0.39 -4.28 -29.07
C LYS A 150 0.87 -4.22 -28.20
N LYS A 151 1.25 -3.01 -27.74
CA LYS A 151 2.40 -2.82 -26.86
C LYS A 151 2.24 -3.56 -25.53
N ALA A 152 1.03 -3.55 -24.96
CA ALA A 152 0.72 -4.28 -23.73
C ALA A 152 0.88 -5.81 -23.93
N LEU A 153 0.36 -6.37 -25.04
CA LEU A 153 0.53 -7.78 -25.37
C LEU A 153 2.01 -8.18 -25.54
N GLU A 154 2.81 -7.34 -26.19
CA GLU A 154 4.26 -7.56 -26.32
C GLU A 154 4.97 -7.53 -24.96
N ALA A 155 4.58 -6.60 -24.08
CA ALA A 155 5.11 -6.52 -22.72
C ALA A 155 4.76 -7.76 -21.91
N VAL A 156 3.49 -8.18 -21.89
CA VAL A 156 3.03 -9.40 -21.21
C VAL A 156 3.80 -10.63 -21.70
N ALA A 157 3.99 -10.79 -23.03
CA ALA A 157 4.72 -11.91 -23.61
C ALA A 157 6.21 -11.91 -23.23
N ARG A 158 6.81 -10.76 -23.00
CA ARG A 158 8.19 -10.60 -22.55
C ARG A 158 8.33 -10.93 -21.07
N ASP A 159 7.45 -10.37 -20.24
CA ASP A 159 7.49 -10.50 -18.79
C ASP A 159 7.18 -11.92 -18.31
N ALA A 160 6.32 -12.66 -19.04
CA ALA A 160 6.04 -14.06 -18.79
C ALA A 160 7.31 -14.97 -18.81
N LYS A 161 8.40 -14.51 -19.45
CA LYS A 161 9.68 -15.23 -19.51
C LYS A 161 10.64 -14.89 -18.38
N GLN A 162 10.35 -13.89 -17.57
CA GLN A 162 11.30 -13.31 -16.60
C GLN A 162 10.80 -13.31 -15.13
N SER A 163 9.56 -13.77 -14.84
CA SER A 163 9.02 -13.68 -13.49
C SER A 163 9.72 -14.63 -12.51
N GLY A 164 10.45 -14.07 -11.55
CA GLY A 164 11.08 -14.79 -10.43
C GLY A 164 10.28 -14.77 -9.12
N PHE A 165 9.04 -14.28 -9.14
CA PHE A 165 8.20 -14.18 -7.93
C PHE A 165 7.33 -15.44 -7.73
N PRO A 166 7.00 -15.79 -6.45
CA PRO A 166 6.03 -16.84 -6.15
C PRO A 166 4.67 -16.58 -6.80
N GLU A 167 3.98 -17.63 -7.27
CA GLU A 167 2.65 -17.49 -7.89
C GLU A 167 1.59 -16.88 -6.96
N SER A 168 1.74 -17.02 -5.65
CA SER A 168 0.89 -16.39 -4.64
C SER A 168 1.03 -14.86 -4.59
N VAL A 169 2.13 -14.35 -5.12
CA VAL A 169 2.48 -12.91 -5.11
C VAL A 169 2.27 -12.27 -6.47
N VAL A 170 2.69 -12.95 -7.56
CA VAL A 170 2.45 -12.52 -8.95
C VAL A 170 2.05 -13.73 -9.79
N ASN A 171 0.84 -13.73 -10.33
CA ASN A 171 0.38 -14.75 -11.24
C ASN A 171 -0.07 -14.11 -12.56
N GLN A 172 0.70 -14.35 -13.62
CA GLN A 172 0.47 -13.82 -14.96
C GLN A 172 -0.28 -14.82 -15.88
N THR A 173 -0.93 -15.85 -15.33
CA THR A 173 -1.75 -16.78 -16.14
C THR A 173 -3.16 -16.23 -16.41
N ARG A 174 -3.62 -15.27 -15.60
CA ARG A 174 -4.92 -14.61 -15.71
C ARG A 174 -4.76 -13.10 -15.61
N PHE A 175 -5.46 -12.38 -16.44
CA PHE A 175 -5.50 -10.93 -16.47
C PHE A 175 -6.90 -10.42 -16.17
N LEU A 176 -6.96 -9.29 -15.50
CA LEU A 176 -8.16 -8.49 -15.35
C LEU A 176 -8.07 -7.32 -16.31
N VAL A 177 -9.10 -7.18 -17.14
CA VAL A 177 -9.39 -5.96 -17.88
C VAL A 177 -10.50 -5.24 -17.15
N GLU A 178 -10.33 -3.96 -16.92
CA GLU A 178 -11.40 -3.13 -16.32
C GLU A 178 -11.39 -1.73 -16.91
N GLN A 179 -12.58 -1.10 -16.96
CA GLN A 179 -12.62 0.30 -17.35
C GLN A 179 -11.71 1.14 -16.46
N TYR A 180 -11.13 2.19 -17.04
CA TYR A 180 -10.29 3.10 -16.28
C TYR A 180 -11.11 3.82 -15.20
N ILE A 181 -10.72 3.67 -13.96
CA ILE A 181 -11.35 4.33 -12.82
C ILE A 181 -10.87 5.77 -12.77
N ARG A 182 -11.78 6.72 -12.95
CA ARG A 182 -11.52 8.16 -12.89
C ARG A 182 -11.62 8.68 -11.46
N GLY A 183 -11.28 9.95 -11.27
CA GLY A 183 -11.44 10.65 -10.00
C GLY A 183 -10.16 10.70 -9.17
N GLU A 184 -10.29 11.19 -7.96
CA GLU A 184 -9.20 11.32 -7.00
C GLU A 184 -8.86 9.96 -6.38
N GLU A 185 -7.57 9.69 -6.27
CA GLU A 185 -7.07 8.46 -5.67
C GLU A 185 -6.79 8.64 -4.19
N TYR A 186 -7.25 7.68 -3.41
CA TYR A 186 -7.05 7.60 -1.97
C TYR A 186 -6.48 6.24 -1.60
N ALA A 187 -5.66 6.25 -0.56
CA ALA A 187 -5.16 5.06 0.10
C ALA A 187 -5.61 5.08 1.56
N VAL A 188 -6.16 3.98 2.04
CA VAL A 188 -6.77 3.91 3.37
C VAL A 188 -6.15 2.80 4.17
N ASP A 189 -5.55 3.15 5.31
CA ASP A 189 -5.17 2.18 6.34
C ASP A 189 -6.36 1.94 7.26
N LEU A 190 -6.79 0.71 7.34
CA LEU A 190 -7.92 0.30 8.19
C LEU A 190 -7.73 -1.12 8.72
N TYR A 191 -8.54 -1.48 9.70
CA TYR A 191 -8.74 -2.87 10.03
C TYR A 191 -10.23 -3.16 10.23
N PHE A 192 -10.64 -4.40 9.99
CA PHE A 192 -11.95 -4.90 10.39
C PHE A 192 -11.83 -5.47 11.80
N ASP A 193 -12.65 -4.99 12.72
CA ASP A 193 -12.62 -5.42 14.13
C ASP A 193 -13.17 -6.85 14.31
N GLU A 194 -13.33 -7.32 15.53
CA GLU A 194 -13.81 -8.68 15.81
C GLU A 194 -15.27 -8.91 15.38
N GLN A 195 -16.06 -7.84 15.24
CA GLN A 195 -17.41 -7.87 14.68
C GLN A 195 -17.43 -7.71 13.17
N GLY A 196 -16.30 -7.37 12.55
CA GLY A 196 -16.17 -7.07 11.11
C GLY A 196 -16.49 -5.62 10.76
N GLU A 197 -16.64 -4.75 11.77
CA GLU A 197 -16.82 -3.31 11.53
C GLU A 197 -15.50 -2.66 11.11
N PRO A 198 -15.51 -1.79 10.09
CA PRO A 198 -14.30 -1.10 9.64
C PRO A 198 -13.87 -0.03 10.65
N VAL A 199 -12.60 -0.04 11.00
CA VAL A 199 -11.93 0.96 11.81
C VAL A 199 -10.84 1.61 10.96
N ILE A 200 -11.09 2.80 10.45
CA ILE A 200 -10.12 3.56 9.64
C ILE A 200 -9.07 4.15 10.58
N LEU A 201 -7.79 4.01 10.21
CA LEU A 201 -6.65 4.51 10.97
C LEU A 201 -6.04 5.74 10.32
N ASN A 202 -6.00 5.79 8.98
CA ASN A 202 -5.61 6.98 8.22
C ASN A 202 -6.25 6.95 6.83
N ILE A 203 -6.36 8.14 6.23
CA ILE A 203 -6.79 8.33 4.85
C ILE A 203 -5.74 9.20 4.19
N PHE A 204 -5.07 8.64 3.21
CA PHE A 204 -4.14 9.37 2.35
C PHE A 204 -4.84 9.75 1.04
N GLN A 205 -4.53 10.91 0.49
CA GLN A 205 -4.79 11.25 -0.89
C GLN A 205 -3.48 11.08 -1.66
N HIS A 206 -3.50 10.27 -2.70
CA HIS A 206 -2.37 10.12 -3.61
C HIS A 206 -2.38 11.27 -4.63
N ARG A 207 -1.25 11.92 -4.81
CA ARG A 207 -1.09 13.06 -5.71
C ARG A 207 -0.20 12.70 -6.88
N PHE A 208 -0.68 13.00 -8.08
CA PHE A 208 0.01 12.75 -9.33
C PHE A 208 0.42 14.05 -10.00
N SER A 209 1.59 14.05 -10.65
CA SER A 209 2.09 15.20 -11.42
C SER A 209 1.33 15.39 -12.74
N SER A 210 0.78 14.31 -13.30
CA SER A 210 0.01 14.28 -14.54
C SER A 210 -0.90 13.05 -14.62
N PHE A 211 -1.77 13.01 -15.63
CA PHE A 211 -2.65 11.85 -15.91
C PHE A 211 -1.86 10.56 -16.21
N SER A 212 -0.66 10.67 -16.76
CA SER A 212 0.20 9.53 -17.10
C SER A 212 1.18 9.16 -15.98
N ASP A 213 1.17 9.91 -14.88
CA ASP A 213 1.99 9.60 -13.72
C ASP A 213 1.40 8.39 -12.99
N VAL A 214 2.23 7.41 -12.73
CA VAL A 214 1.90 6.18 -11.97
C VAL A 214 2.88 5.97 -10.82
N SER A 215 3.64 7.02 -10.46
CA SER A 215 4.61 6.97 -9.37
C SER A 215 3.94 7.10 -8.02
N ASP A 216 4.48 6.43 -7.03
CA ASP A 216 4.04 6.53 -5.62
C ASP A 216 4.70 7.71 -4.89
N ARG A 217 5.01 8.80 -5.61
CA ARG A 217 5.87 9.86 -5.09
C ARG A 217 5.29 10.62 -3.90
N LEU A 218 4.00 10.94 -3.91
CA LEU A 218 3.43 11.85 -2.92
C LEU A 218 2.08 11.39 -2.39
N TYR A 219 2.06 11.04 -1.11
CA TYR A 219 0.85 10.81 -0.33
C TYR A 219 0.66 11.93 0.68
N ILE A 220 -0.53 12.50 0.74
CA ILE A 220 -0.89 13.54 1.71
C ILE A 220 -2.05 13.11 2.61
N THR A 221 -2.04 13.58 3.85
CA THR A 221 -3.15 13.42 4.80
C THR A 221 -3.36 14.71 5.58
N GLY A 222 -4.42 14.79 6.36
CA GLY A 222 -4.72 15.94 7.20
C GLY A 222 -6.18 16.05 7.56
N GLU A 223 -6.53 17.02 8.41
CA GLU A 223 -7.89 17.17 8.92
C GLU A 223 -8.93 17.24 7.79
N LYS A 224 -8.68 18.04 6.75
CA LYS A 224 -9.60 18.22 5.62
C LYS A 224 -9.88 16.91 4.90
N ILE A 225 -8.84 16.10 4.61
CA ILE A 225 -8.95 14.82 3.92
C ILE A 225 -9.72 13.82 4.77
N ILE A 226 -9.34 13.70 6.04
CA ILE A 226 -9.95 12.73 6.95
C ILE A 226 -11.42 13.07 7.18
N ARG A 227 -11.76 14.30 7.57
CA ARG A 227 -13.14 14.67 7.86
C ARG A 227 -14.08 14.57 6.66
N ALA A 228 -13.58 14.89 5.46
CA ALA A 228 -14.37 14.79 4.23
C ALA A 228 -14.70 13.34 3.84
N ASN A 229 -13.83 12.40 4.19
CA ASN A 229 -13.90 11.03 3.66
C ASN A 229 -14.28 9.96 4.70
N LEU A 230 -13.98 10.18 5.98
CA LEU A 230 -14.16 9.19 7.04
C LEU A 230 -15.57 8.58 7.09
N PRO A 231 -16.67 9.37 7.09
CA PRO A 231 -18.02 8.78 7.16
C PRO A 231 -18.36 7.95 5.92
N ARG A 232 -18.06 8.46 4.71
CA ARG A 232 -18.39 7.78 3.46
C ARG A 232 -17.57 6.51 3.25
N PHE A 233 -16.28 6.54 3.57
CA PHE A 233 -15.41 5.36 3.46
C PHE A 233 -15.78 4.30 4.50
N THR A 234 -16.08 4.70 5.74
CA THR A 234 -16.58 3.76 6.76
C THR A 234 -17.86 3.06 6.29
N ALA A 235 -18.81 3.80 5.74
CA ALA A 235 -20.06 3.22 5.21
C ALA A 235 -19.80 2.28 4.02
N TRP A 236 -18.88 2.64 3.12
CA TRP A 236 -18.52 1.83 1.98
C TRP A 236 -17.78 0.54 2.39
N PHE A 237 -16.78 0.64 3.27
CA PHE A 237 -16.05 -0.53 3.78
C PHE A 237 -16.94 -1.51 4.54
N ARG A 238 -17.98 -1.03 5.24
CA ARG A 238 -18.99 -1.90 5.86
C ARG A 238 -19.73 -2.74 4.81
N LYS A 239 -20.14 -2.15 3.68
CA LYS A 239 -20.78 -2.87 2.57
C LYS A 239 -19.83 -3.88 1.93
N VAL A 240 -18.56 -3.50 1.73
CA VAL A 240 -17.51 -4.36 1.20
C VAL A 240 -17.27 -5.55 2.12
N ASN A 241 -17.07 -5.29 3.41
CA ASN A 241 -16.76 -6.36 4.36
C ASN A 241 -17.94 -7.30 4.63
N ALA A 242 -19.16 -6.84 4.46
CA ALA A 242 -20.33 -7.73 4.50
C ALA A 242 -20.25 -8.86 3.45
N ARG A 243 -19.43 -8.70 2.41
CA ARG A 243 -19.18 -9.71 1.38
C ARG A 243 -17.88 -10.49 1.59
N ILE A 244 -16.84 -9.84 2.09
CA ILE A 244 -15.53 -10.47 2.36
C ILE A 244 -15.58 -11.30 3.65
N GLY A 245 -16.22 -10.78 4.70
CA GLY A 245 -16.33 -11.43 6.01
C GLY A 245 -15.05 -11.38 6.86
N ALA A 246 -14.14 -10.43 6.58
CA ALA A 246 -12.90 -10.28 7.34
C ALA A 246 -13.18 -9.83 8.80
N ARG A 247 -12.41 -10.40 9.75
CA ARG A 247 -12.49 -10.05 11.18
C ARG A 247 -11.09 -10.06 11.79
N ASN A 248 -10.84 -9.14 12.72
CA ASN A 248 -9.52 -8.90 13.30
C ASN A 248 -8.44 -8.84 12.20
N PHE A 249 -8.70 -8.05 11.14
CA PHE A 249 -7.97 -8.14 9.90
C PHE A 249 -7.57 -6.75 9.39
N PRO A 250 -6.26 -6.42 9.32
CA PRO A 250 -5.79 -5.15 8.80
C PRO A 250 -5.71 -5.20 7.28
N ALA A 251 -5.92 -4.05 6.66
CA ALA A 251 -5.77 -3.89 5.23
C ALA A 251 -5.31 -2.48 4.87
N HIS A 252 -4.58 -2.38 3.78
CA HIS A 252 -4.36 -1.15 3.05
C HIS A 252 -5.15 -1.20 1.75
N VAL A 253 -5.97 -0.20 1.49
CA VAL A 253 -6.88 -0.22 0.35
C VAL A 253 -6.69 1.03 -0.49
N GLU A 254 -6.37 0.82 -1.76
CA GLU A 254 -6.33 1.87 -2.77
C GLU A 254 -7.66 1.93 -3.49
N LEU A 255 -8.20 3.13 -3.62
CA LEU A 255 -9.50 3.37 -4.24
C LEU A 255 -9.54 4.72 -4.94
N ARG A 256 -10.40 4.86 -5.93
CA ARG A 256 -10.70 6.15 -6.55
C ARG A 256 -12.13 6.58 -6.31
N VAL A 257 -12.31 7.89 -6.26
CA VAL A 257 -13.59 8.53 -5.98
C VAL A 257 -13.93 9.51 -7.11
N GLU A 258 -15.04 9.25 -7.78
CA GLU A 258 -15.63 10.14 -8.77
C GLU A 258 -17.06 10.49 -8.33
N GLY A 259 -17.25 11.71 -7.81
CA GLY A 259 -18.51 12.09 -7.17
C GLY A 259 -18.83 11.21 -5.96
N ASP A 260 -19.96 10.49 -6.00
CA ASP A 260 -20.37 9.55 -4.94
C ASP A 260 -19.90 8.10 -5.17
N HIS A 261 -19.31 7.82 -6.34
CA HIS A 261 -18.81 6.50 -6.67
C HIS A 261 -17.45 6.24 -6.02
N ILE A 262 -17.33 5.13 -5.29
CA ILE A 262 -16.08 4.67 -4.67
C ILE A 262 -15.75 3.32 -5.29
N LEU A 263 -14.66 3.27 -6.03
CA LEU A 263 -14.20 2.08 -6.74
C LEU A 263 -12.83 1.64 -6.23
N PRO A 264 -12.67 0.38 -5.80
CA PRO A 264 -11.38 -0.11 -5.34
C PRO A 264 -10.44 -0.33 -6.53
N ILE A 265 -9.17 0.00 -6.33
CA ILE A 265 -8.06 -0.33 -7.23
C ILE A 265 -7.44 -1.64 -6.77
N GLU A 266 -7.10 -1.70 -5.47
CA GLU A 266 -6.40 -2.82 -4.86
C GLU A 266 -6.66 -2.92 -3.37
N PHE A 267 -6.70 -4.17 -2.87
CA PHE A 267 -6.68 -4.49 -1.45
C PHE A 267 -5.38 -5.20 -1.11
N ASN A 268 -4.66 -4.66 -0.16
CA ASN A 268 -3.41 -5.20 0.35
C ASN A 268 -3.67 -5.80 1.74
N PRO A 269 -3.84 -7.14 1.84
CA PRO A 269 -4.24 -7.80 3.08
C PRO A 269 -3.11 -7.88 4.10
N LEU A 270 -3.48 -7.94 5.38
CA LEU A 270 -2.64 -8.12 6.56
C LEU A 270 -1.56 -7.05 6.78
N ARG A 271 -1.57 -5.97 6.03
CA ARG A 271 -0.63 -4.84 6.17
C ARG A 271 -1.34 -3.49 6.06
N PHE A 272 -0.68 -2.48 6.54
CA PHE A 272 -0.97 -1.08 6.21
C PHE A 272 -0.11 -0.61 5.05
N ALA A 273 -0.10 0.70 4.76
CA ALA A 273 0.69 1.28 3.68
C ALA A 273 2.16 0.87 3.76
N GLY A 274 2.68 0.40 2.64
CA GLY A 274 4.04 -0.14 2.53
C GLY A 274 5.13 0.92 2.66
N LEU A 275 6.39 0.47 2.65
CA LEU A 275 7.58 1.34 2.67
C LEU A 275 7.51 2.44 3.75
N CYS A 276 7.01 2.10 4.95
CA CYS A 276 6.80 3.00 6.10
C CYS A 276 5.79 4.15 5.92
N THR A 277 5.03 4.21 4.84
CA THR A 277 4.02 5.26 4.63
C THR A 277 3.01 5.34 5.78
N THR A 278 2.66 4.21 6.39
CA THR A 278 1.76 4.15 7.55
C THR A 278 2.30 4.93 8.78
N ASP A 279 3.64 5.10 8.90
CA ASP A 279 4.25 5.85 10.01
C ASP A 279 3.86 7.33 10.00
N MET A 280 3.36 7.84 8.85
CA MET A 280 2.82 9.19 8.73
C MET A 280 1.75 9.49 9.79
N ALA A 281 0.92 8.53 10.16
CA ALA A 281 -0.09 8.73 11.18
C ALA A 281 0.52 9.04 12.56
N ALA A 282 1.69 8.48 12.85
CA ALA A 282 2.42 8.76 14.09
C ALA A 282 3.01 10.17 14.07
N PHE A 283 3.65 10.58 12.98
CA PHE A 283 4.23 11.92 12.86
C PHE A 283 3.17 13.01 12.79
N ALA A 284 2.09 12.78 12.04
CA ALA A 284 1.02 13.75 11.87
C ALA A 284 0.12 13.87 13.11
N PHE A 285 -0.23 12.76 13.74
CA PHE A 285 -1.32 12.71 14.72
C PHE A 285 -0.92 12.07 16.06
N GLY A 286 0.28 11.50 16.17
CA GLY A 286 0.69 10.73 17.33
C GLY A 286 0.05 9.33 17.38
N LEU A 287 -0.50 8.83 16.26
CA LEU A 287 -1.22 7.57 16.16
C LEU A 287 -0.31 6.46 15.61
N ASN A 288 0.15 5.55 16.47
CA ASN A 288 0.77 4.32 16.01
C ASN A 288 -0.32 3.36 15.49
N THR A 289 -0.42 3.21 14.17
CA THR A 289 -1.45 2.41 13.49
C THR A 289 -1.37 0.93 13.86
N VAL A 290 -0.16 0.38 13.95
CA VAL A 290 0.07 -1.03 14.28
C VAL A 290 -0.31 -1.32 15.74
N ASP A 291 0.13 -0.48 16.68
CA ASP A 291 -0.28 -0.59 18.09
C ASP A 291 -1.80 -0.51 18.26
N THR A 292 -2.41 0.44 17.56
CA THR A 292 -3.86 0.67 17.58
C THR A 292 -4.62 -0.58 17.12
N TYR A 293 -4.19 -1.18 15.99
CA TYR A 293 -4.76 -2.42 15.48
C TYR A 293 -4.53 -3.59 16.43
N LEU A 294 -3.27 -3.85 16.83
CA LEU A 294 -2.93 -5.02 17.65
C LEU A 294 -3.63 -5.02 19.01
N ASN A 295 -3.98 -3.85 19.53
CA ASN A 295 -4.73 -3.70 20.79
C ASN A 295 -6.24 -3.48 20.57
N GLY A 296 -6.75 -3.50 19.35
CA GLY A 296 -8.17 -3.31 19.03
C GLY A 296 -8.72 -1.92 19.41
N LYS A 297 -7.84 -0.92 19.44
CA LYS A 297 -8.22 0.46 19.76
C LYS A 297 -8.85 1.14 18.55
N LYS A 298 -9.75 2.08 18.78
CA LYS A 298 -10.37 2.93 17.75
C LYS A 298 -9.85 4.36 17.90
N PRO A 299 -9.38 4.99 16.82
CA PRO A 299 -8.93 6.38 16.87
C PRO A 299 -10.08 7.32 17.20
N ASP A 300 -9.83 8.28 18.09
CA ASP A 300 -10.68 9.45 18.28
C ASP A 300 -10.17 10.59 17.40
N PHE A 301 -10.70 10.68 16.18
CA PHE A 301 -10.26 11.70 15.22
C PHE A 301 -10.60 13.13 15.66
N ASP A 302 -11.58 13.35 16.53
CA ASP A 302 -11.83 14.70 17.05
C ASP A 302 -10.68 15.18 17.94
N THR A 303 -10.17 14.31 18.80
CA THR A 303 -8.97 14.57 19.60
C THR A 303 -7.70 14.61 18.73
N LEU A 304 -7.50 13.64 17.84
CA LEU A 304 -6.29 13.53 17.03
C LEU A 304 -6.11 14.71 16.06
N LEU A 305 -7.19 15.28 15.54
CA LEU A 305 -7.16 16.39 14.58
C LEU A 305 -7.24 17.77 15.25
N ALA A 306 -7.40 17.84 16.56
CA ALA A 306 -7.48 19.11 17.27
C ALA A 306 -6.20 19.94 17.06
N GLY A 307 -6.38 21.20 16.68
CA GLY A 307 -5.27 22.15 16.44
C GLY A 307 -4.51 21.93 15.12
N ARG A 308 -4.98 21.03 14.22
CA ARG A 308 -4.30 20.71 12.94
C ARG A 308 -5.02 21.27 11.71
N LYS A 309 -5.94 22.20 11.91
CA LYS A 309 -6.68 22.84 10.81
C LYS A 309 -5.71 23.60 9.89
N GLY A 310 -5.86 23.42 8.57
CA GLY A 310 -5.03 24.07 7.56
C GLY A 310 -3.68 23.40 7.32
N LYS A 311 -3.32 22.37 8.09
CA LYS A 311 -2.09 21.62 7.94
C LYS A 311 -2.28 20.42 7.00
N THR A 312 -1.30 20.23 6.14
CA THR A 312 -1.17 19.06 5.27
C THR A 312 0.08 18.29 5.70
N TYR A 313 -0.05 17.01 5.92
CA TYR A 313 1.06 16.12 6.22
C TYR A 313 1.36 15.29 5.00
N SER A 314 2.63 15.14 4.64
CA SER A 314 2.99 14.40 3.44
C SER A 314 4.08 13.36 3.69
N MET A 315 3.98 12.25 2.98
CA MET A 315 5.03 11.28 2.80
C MET A 315 5.47 11.32 1.35
N ILE A 316 6.76 11.52 1.14
CA ILE A 316 7.39 11.72 -0.16
C ILE A 316 8.41 10.61 -0.37
N LEU A 317 8.27 9.84 -1.45
CA LEU A 317 9.29 8.92 -1.91
C LEU A 317 10.32 9.71 -2.73
N LEU A 318 11.58 9.57 -2.36
CA LEU A 318 12.71 10.23 -3.01
C LEU A 318 13.31 9.27 -4.06
N ASP A 319 12.66 9.16 -5.22
CA ASP A 319 13.07 8.26 -6.30
C ASP A 319 14.41 8.67 -6.88
N LYS A 320 15.29 7.70 -7.10
CA LYS A 320 16.53 7.92 -7.83
C LYS A 320 16.23 8.17 -9.32
N PRO A 321 16.82 9.21 -9.94
CA PRO A 321 16.70 9.42 -11.37
C PRO A 321 17.15 8.19 -12.17
N LYS A 322 16.44 7.86 -13.26
CA LYS A 322 16.75 6.68 -14.10
C LYS A 322 18.19 6.67 -14.63
N ASN A 323 18.75 7.85 -14.89
CA ASN A 323 20.10 8.02 -15.42
C ASN A 323 21.03 8.65 -14.37
N LEU A 324 20.95 8.18 -13.12
CA LEU A 324 21.79 8.69 -12.04
C LEU A 324 23.28 8.40 -12.34
N PRO A 325 24.15 9.42 -12.40
CA PRO A 325 25.60 9.20 -12.51
C PRO A 325 26.11 8.35 -11.32
N PRO A 326 27.09 7.45 -11.54
CA PRO A 326 27.59 6.57 -10.48
C PRO A 326 28.13 7.31 -9.24
N ASP A 327 28.66 8.51 -9.43
CA ASP A 327 29.29 9.33 -8.39
C ASP A 327 28.32 10.35 -7.78
N ALA A 328 27.11 10.50 -8.36
CA ALA A 328 26.14 11.49 -7.89
C ALA A 328 25.64 11.17 -6.49
N ARG A 329 25.64 12.18 -5.65
CA ARG A 329 25.15 12.12 -4.27
C ARG A 329 24.03 13.13 -4.06
N LEU A 330 23.10 12.75 -3.19
CA LEU A 330 22.01 13.64 -2.79
C LEU A 330 22.54 14.69 -1.80
N ASP A 331 22.35 15.96 -2.13
CA ASP A 331 22.52 17.08 -1.21
C ASP A 331 21.33 17.15 -0.25
N THR A 332 21.47 16.44 0.86
CA THR A 332 20.41 16.30 1.86
C THR A 332 20.08 17.64 2.53
N GLU A 333 21.06 18.50 2.74
CA GLU A 333 20.84 19.83 3.34
C GLU A 333 20.00 20.72 2.42
N LYS A 334 20.35 20.76 1.14
CA LYS A 334 19.61 21.50 0.13
C LYS A 334 18.20 20.98 -0.06
N LEU A 335 18.02 19.65 -0.05
CA LEU A 335 16.71 19.02 -0.15
C LEU A 335 15.84 19.38 1.05
N LEU A 336 16.34 19.20 2.27
CA LEU A 336 15.57 19.50 3.49
C LEU A 336 15.21 20.97 3.61
N ALA A 337 16.11 21.88 3.18
CA ALA A 337 15.87 23.33 3.16
C ALA A 337 14.77 23.76 2.16
N ALA A 338 14.34 22.87 1.24
CA ALA A 338 13.27 23.15 0.30
C ALA A 338 11.86 23.00 0.91
N PHE A 339 11.75 22.54 2.15
CA PHE A 339 10.48 22.30 2.85
C PHE A 339 10.36 23.19 4.09
N GLN A 340 9.13 23.65 4.36
CA GLN A 340 8.82 24.48 5.51
C GLN A 340 9.11 23.77 6.83
N HIS A 341 8.61 22.55 6.97
CA HIS A 341 8.76 21.77 8.19
C HIS A 341 8.92 20.28 7.90
N VAL A 342 10.13 19.77 8.11
CA VAL A 342 10.45 18.35 8.00
C VAL A 342 10.19 17.70 9.36
N LEU A 343 9.31 16.69 9.38
CA LEU A 343 9.00 15.91 10.56
C LEU A 343 10.00 14.77 10.74
N GLU A 344 10.37 14.12 9.64
CA GLU A 344 11.31 12.99 9.62
C GLU A 344 11.92 12.86 8.23
N ALA A 345 13.20 12.50 8.15
CA ALA A 345 13.90 12.17 6.92
C ALA A 345 14.66 10.87 7.10
N ARG A 346 14.43 9.91 6.21
CA ARG A 346 15.04 8.58 6.24
C ARG A 346 15.75 8.33 4.92
N PHE A 347 17.06 8.47 4.94
CA PHE A 347 17.90 8.14 3.80
C PHE A 347 18.32 6.67 3.86
N ILE A 348 18.10 5.94 2.77
CA ILE A 348 18.33 4.49 2.73
C ILE A 348 19.35 4.14 1.64
N ASN A 349 20.03 3.02 1.84
CA ASN A 349 20.89 2.43 0.82
C ASN A 349 20.55 0.94 0.69
N ILE A 350 19.38 0.67 0.12
CA ILE A 350 18.87 -0.68 -0.14
C ILE A 350 18.96 -0.91 -1.65
N PRO A 351 19.78 -1.87 -2.12
CA PRO A 351 20.00 -2.08 -3.55
C PRO A 351 18.73 -2.39 -4.36
N GLU A 352 17.77 -3.07 -3.74
CA GLU A 352 16.49 -3.47 -4.35
C GLU A 352 15.51 -2.30 -4.50
N LEU A 353 15.76 -1.17 -3.82
CA LEU A 353 14.90 0.01 -3.87
C LEU A 353 15.59 1.14 -4.65
N PRO A 354 15.02 1.59 -5.77
CA PRO A 354 15.56 2.70 -6.54
C PRO A 354 15.23 4.05 -5.87
N LEU A 355 15.44 4.15 -4.55
CA LEU A 355 15.12 5.31 -3.73
C LEU A 355 16.37 5.86 -3.03
N PHE A 356 16.43 7.17 -2.85
CA PHE A 356 17.31 7.81 -1.87
C PHE A 356 16.76 7.68 -0.45
N GLY A 357 15.42 7.62 -0.31
CA GLY A 357 14.77 7.52 0.98
C GLY A 357 13.34 8.01 1.01
N PHE A 358 12.92 8.40 2.21
CA PHE A 358 11.57 8.85 2.53
C PHE A 358 11.63 10.16 3.31
N LEU A 359 10.74 11.09 2.96
CA LEU A 359 10.62 12.35 3.66
C LEU A 359 9.19 12.53 4.16
N PHE A 360 9.06 12.93 5.42
CA PHE A 360 7.78 13.24 6.06
C PHE A 360 7.77 14.73 6.41
N THR A 361 6.73 15.45 5.94
CA THR A 361 6.64 16.91 6.14
C THR A 361 5.29 17.31 6.70
N GLU A 362 5.27 18.48 7.36
CA GLU A 362 4.07 19.24 7.66
C GLU A 362 4.13 20.53 6.85
N THR A 363 3.08 20.84 6.11
CA THR A 363 2.99 21.99 5.21
C THR A 363 1.74 22.79 5.54
N ASP A 364 1.90 24.09 5.81
CA ASP A 364 0.77 25.00 6.00
C ASP A 364 0.09 25.35 4.65
N GLU A 365 -1.13 25.89 4.73
CA GLU A 365 -1.94 26.19 3.54
C GLU A 365 -1.25 27.17 2.56
N ASP A 366 -0.47 28.11 3.09
CA ASP A 366 0.24 29.12 2.30
C ASP A 366 1.54 28.62 1.64
N HIS A 367 1.99 27.41 1.95
CA HIS A 367 3.25 26.82 1.46
C HIS A 367 3.08 25.58 0.58
N LYS A 368 1.88 25.29 0.11
CA LYS A 368 1.58 24.07 -0.70
C LYS A 368 2.36 23.97 -2.00
N ASP A 369 2.95 25.06 -2.47
CA ASP A 369 3.83 25.08 -3.64
C ASP A 369 5.08 24.20 -3.47
N GLU A 370 5.54 23.93 -2.23
CA GLU A 370 6.65 23.01 -1.98
C GLU A 370 6.27 21.56 -2.39
N LEU A 371 5.02 21.14 -2.15
CA LEU A 371 4.51 19.83 -2.53
C LEU A 371 4.34 19.72 -4.05
N ASP A 372 3.85 20.78 -4.70
CA ASP A 372 3.73 20.81 -6.17
C ASP A 372 5.09 20.79 -6.86
N ARG A 373 6.10 21.43 -6.25
CA ARG A 373 7.47 21.44 -6.74
C ARG A 373 8.10 20.06 -6.65
N ILE A 374 8.08 19.42 -5.48
CA ILE A 374 8.68 18.09 -5.30
C ILE A 374 7.97 17.02 -6.13
N LEU A 375 6.67 17.14 -6.33
CA LEU A 375 5.89 16.20 -7.15
C LEU A 375 6.34 16.21 -8.62
N LYS A 376 6.78 17.37 -9.13
CA LYS A 376 7.27 17.55 -10.51
C LYS A 376 8.77 17.38 -10.66
N SER A 377 9.52 17.35 -9.57
CA SER A 377 10.97 17.22 -9.55
C SER A 377 11.39 15.79 -9.90
N ASP A 378 12.48 15.65 -10.64
CA ASP A 378 13.21 14.39 -10.80
C ASP A 378 14.39 14.27 -9.83
N LEU A 379 14.50 15.20 -8.88
CA LEU A 379 15.54 15.34 -7.85
C LEU A 379 16.94 15.68 -8.37
N THR A 380 17.14 15.88 -9.67
CA THR A 380 18.47 16.20 -10.21
C THR A 380 19.01 17.54 -9.71
N GLU A 381 18.13 18.49 -9.37
CA GLU A 381 18.51 19.78 -8.77
C GLU A 381 19.12 19.64 -7.36
N PHE A 382 18.93 18.51 -6.70
CA PHE A 382 19.48 18.19 -5.37
C PHE A 382 20.69 17.26 -5.44
N LEU A 383 21.30 17.05 -6.63
CA LEU A 383 22.47 16.23 -6.78
C LEU A 383 23.77 17.08 -6.86
N PHE A 384 24.90 16.47 -6.46
CA PHE A 384 26.24 17.04 -6.62
C PHE A 384 27.26 15.95 -6.91
#